data_c14237c0f44e17bd61e35d9d9f8c31f5
#
_entry.id   c14237c0f44e17bd61e35d9d9f8c31f5
#
_cell.length_a   1.000
_cell.length_b   1.000
_cell.length_c   1.000
_cell.angle_alpha   90.00
_cell.angle_beta   90.00
_cell.angle_gamma   90.00
#
_symmetry.space_group_name_H-M   'P 1'
#
loop_
_entity.id
_entity.type
_entity.pdbx_description
1 polymer ?
#
loop_
_entity_poly.entity_id
_entity_poly.type
_entity_poly.pdbx_seq_one_letter_code
_entity_poly.pdbx_strand_id
1 'polypeptide(L)'
;MDNFIQIVEGQTKLLVPKNSLDLKVPPHYPAFFNPLASLNRDLSIYLYNIFLDEYYNKKNTQITFADAFGGIGSRGIRVAVEVPKVSQIYINDINELAITAAKESALLNNVNEKCFFSINEVCKFLISRPTERNKRFAIIDLDPFGSPSPFIDCVLRSIEDEGLISITATDTAVLSGIYQTVCLRKYFGLSINNTYSNEVAIRLLISSIALIGARLGISLSPIFVNSNRHYFRVFLKISLSNSEANKVFDNLGYIRHCFRCGDRNLTYIYSHDLCPKCSSKFDIAGQLWIGKLFDKNVISNLLKKYFLDDLKNDKKNKQIKQIFNISLEELDNIPYYFSVDEIGSMLKASPKKLNEIIDKIISSGYLASRTIFRSTGLKTNASMSNILSILNN
;
A
#
# COMPACT_ATOMS: atom_id res chain seq x y z
N MET A 1 -20.76 4.83 26.95
CA MET A 1 -20.92 4.50 25.49
C MET A 1 -21.97 5.38 24.79
N ASP A 2 -22.57 6.37 25.43
CA ASP A 2 -23.66 7.21 24.89
C ASP A 2 -23.34 7.96 23.59
N ASN A 3 -22.05 8.21 23.33
CA ASN A 3 -21.55 8.88 22.14
C ASN A 3 -21.21 7.93 20.97
N PHE A 4 -21.50 6.61 21.12
CA PHE A 4 -21.26 5.63 20.06
C PHE A 4 -22.55 5.17 19.43
N ILE A 5 -22.50 4.77 18.16
CA ILE A 5 -23.61 4.20 17.40
C ILE A 5 -23.14 2.93 16.68
N GLN A 6 -24.01 1.97 16.56
CA GLN A 6 -23.75 0.77 15.77
C GLN A 6 -23.94 1.04 14.28
N ILE A 7 -22.95 0.63 13.49
CA ILE A 7 -23.04 0.58 12.02
C ILE A 7 -22.71 -0.83 11.53
N VAL A 8 -22.93 -1.09 10.24
CA VAL A 8 -22.47 -2.30 9.56
C VAL A 8 -21.49 -1.90 8.48
N GLU A 9 -20.29 -2.51 8.49
CA GLU A 9 -19.30 -2.39 7.43
C GLU A 9 -18.84 -3.78 6.97
N GLY A 10 -19.02 -4.09 5.67
CA GLY A 10 -18.88 -5.46 5.20
C GLY A 10 -19.95 -6.37 5.84
N GLN A 11 -19.51 -7.43 6.51
CA GLN A 11 -20.38 -8.34 7.28
C GLN A 11 -20.35 -8.05 8.79
N THR A 12 -19.67 -6.98 9.21
CA THR A 12 -19.28 -6.74 10.60
C THR A 12 -20.06 -5.58 11.20
N LYS A 13 -20.60 -5.78 12.41
CA LYS A 13 -21.21 -4.74 13.23
C LYS A 13 -20.08 -4.03 14.02
N LEU A 14 -20.05 -2.71 13.95
CA LEU A 14 -19.04 -1.88 14.63
C LEU A 14 -19.72 -0.80 15.46
N LEU A 15 -19.16 -0.53 16.64
CA LEU A 15 -19.50 0.65 17.43
C LEU A 15 -18.54 1.78 17.08
N VAL A 16 -19.07 2.84 16.50
CA VAL A 16 -18.29 4.00 16.04
C VAL A 16 -18.76 5.27 16.73
N PRO A 17 -17.88 6.26 16.94
CA PRO A 17 -18.30 7.56 17.46
C PRO A 17 -19.31 8.23 16.52
N LYS A 18 -20.45 8.74 17.05
CA LYS A 18 -21.51 9.40 16.26
C LYS A 18 -20.96 10.54 15.42
N ASN A 19 -20.12 11.40 16.02
CA ASN A 19 -19.53 12.56 15.36
C ASN A 19 -18.55 12.20 14.21
N SER A 20 -18.06 10.96 14.16
CA SER A 20 -17.24 10.47 13.03
C SER A 20 -18.06 10.26 11.74
N LEU A 21 -19.37 10.15 11.83
CA LEU A 21 -20.27 9.99 10.67
C LEU A 21 -20.73 11.35 10.13
N ASP A 22 -20.83 12.35 10.99
CA ASP A 22 -21.40 13.66 10.66
C ASP A 22 -20.35 14.66 10.17
N LEU A 23 -19.09 14.50 10.60
CA LEU A 23 -18.01 15.44 10.32
C LEU A 23 -17.17 14.99 9.12
N LYS A 24 -16.88 15.96 8.24
CA LYS A 24 -16.03 15.73 7.05
C LYS A 24 -14.61 15.25 7.43
N VAL A 25 -14.10 15.73 8.57
CA VAL A 25 -12.84 15.29 9.16
C VAL A 25 -13.18 14.62 10.49
N PRO A 26 -13.02 13.30 10.63
CA PRO A 26 -13.35 12.60 11.86
C PRO A 26 -12.50 13.10 13.02
N PRO A 27 -13.08 13.34 14.20
CA PRO A 27 -12.34 13.78 15.37
C PRO A 27 -11.58 12.61 16.01
N HIS A 28 -10.51 12.96 16.75
CA HIS A 28 -9.74 11.96 17.51
C HIS A 28 -10.42 11.51 18.81
N TYR A 29 -11.30 12.33 19.36
CA TYR A 29 -12.02 12.06 20.61
C TYR A 29 -13.52 11.82 20.35
N PRO A 30 -14.17 10.83 21.01
CA PRO A 30 -13.65 9.90 22.00
C PRO A 30 -12.73 8.81 21.44
N ALA A 31 -12.86 8.47 20.17
CA ALA A 31 -12.02 7.58 19.41
C ALA A 31 -12.08 7.94 17.92
N PHE A 32 -11.04 7.59 17.17
CA PHE A 32 -10.99 7.88 15.73
C PHE A 32 -11.67 6.76 14.93
N PHE A 33 -12.53 7.15 13.99
CA PHE A 33 -13.04 6.28 12.92
C PHE A 33 -13.25 7.10 11.65
N ASN A 34 -12.70 6.65 10.53
CA ASN A 34 -12.88 7.31 9.23
C ASN A 34 -13.76 6.46 8.31
N PRO A 35 -15.02 6.84 8.05
CA PRO A 35 -15.91 6.12 7.13
C PRO A 35 -15.38 6.06 5.70
N LEU A 36 -14.63 7.10 5.26
CA LEU A 36 -14.06 7.18 3.91
C LEU A 36 -12.93 6.18 3.67
N ALA A 37 -12.37 5.60 4.75
CA ALA A 37 -11.36 4.55 4.66
C ALA A 37 -11.96 3.14 4.43
N SER A 38 -13.27 3.01 4.25
CA SER A 38 -13.94 1.70 4.06
C SER A 38 -13.38 0.93 2.86
N LEU A 39 -13.07 1.59 1.73
CA LEU A 39 -12.44 0.95 0.58
C LEU A 39 -11.08 0.32 0.92
N ASN A 40 -10.25 1.01 1.73
CA ASN A 40 -8.97 0.48 2.21
C ASN A 40 -9.17 -0.78 3.07
N ARG A 41 -10.17 -0.77 3.96
CA ARG A 41 -10.48 -1.93 4.80
C ARG A 41 -11.00 -3.11 3.98
N ASP A 42 -11.85 -2.86 2.97
CA ASP A 42 -12.35 -3.92 2.08
C ASP A 42 -11.22 -4.56 1.26
N LEU A 43 -10.36 -3.76 0.64
CA LEU A 43 -9.17 -4.26 -0.07
C LEU A 43 -8.31 -5.14 0.84
N SER A 44 -8.14 -4.73 2.11
CA SER A 44 -7.38 -5.51 3.09
C SER A 44 -8.01 -6.87 3.37
N ILE A 45 -9.34 -6.94 3.54
CA ILE A 45 -10.05 -8.20 3.78
C ILE A 45 -9.88 -9.17 2.60
N TYR A 46 -10.03 -8.71 1.36
CA TYR A 46 -9.79 -9.54 0.17
C TYR A 46 -8.36 -10.05 0.11
N LEU A 47 -7.38 -9.16 0.37
CA LEU A 47 -5.96 -9.50 0.31
C LEU A 47 -5.53 -10.46 1.43
N TYR A 48 -6.04 -10.31 2.65
CA TYR A 48 -5.76 -11.25 3.74
C TYR A 48 -6.32 -12.63 3.45
N ASN A 49 -7.56 -12.72 2.95
CA ASN A 49 -8.16 -13.99 2.60
C ASN A 49 -7.36 -14.71 1.50
N ILE A 50 -7.03 -14.02 0.39
CA ILE A 50 -6.30 -14.66 -0.72
C ILE A 50 -4.87 -15.00 -0.32
N PHE A 51 -4.20 -14.16 0.48
CA PHE A 51 -2.87 -14.46 1.00
C PHE A 51 -2.86 -15.74 1.82
N LEU A 52 -3.82 -15.91 2.71
CA LEU A 52 -3.94 -17.12 3.53
C LEU A 52 -4.29 -18.36 2.71
N ASP A 53 -5.00 -18.20 1.61
CA ASP A 53 -5.29 -19.29 0.69
C ASP A 53 -4.06 -19.75 -0.09
N GLU A 54 -3.27 -18.83 -0.59
CA GLU A 54 -2.14 -19.10 -1.49
C GLU A 54 -0.86 -19.52 -0.74
N TYR A 55 -0.53 -18.79 0.32
CA TYR A 55 0.76 -18.92 0.99
C TYR A 55 0.71 -19.67 2.32
N TYR A 56 -0.46 -19.72 2.97
CA TYR A 56 -0.58 -20.22 4.33
C TYR A 56 -1.29 -21.56 4.47
N ASN A 57 -1.82 -22.11 3.36
CA ASN A 57 -2.57 -23.37 3.34
C ASN A 57 -1.75 -24.61 3.78
N LYS A 58 -0.43 -24.50 3.83
CA LYS A 58 0.49 -25.63 4.11
C LYS A 58 0.91 -25.72 5.59
N LYS A 59 0.57 -24.72 6.40
CA LYS A 59 0.96 -24.70 7.82
C LYS A 59 -0.24 -25.08 8.70
N ASN A 60 -0.14 -26.20 9.36
CA ASN A 60 -1.14 -26.67 10.37
C ASN A 60 -0.97 -25.90 11.68
N THR A 61 -0.83 -24.56 11.64
CA THR A 61 -0.52 -23.68 12.75
C THR A 61 -1.65 -22.69 13.01
N GLN A 62 -1.73 -22.23 14.23
CA GLN A 62 -2.68 -21.21 14.66
C GLN A 62 -2.34 -19.87 14.00
N ILE A 63 -3.19 -19.40 13.07
CA ILE A 63 -2.97 -18.16 12.33
C ILE A 63 -3.34 -16.97 13.21
N THR A 64 -2.40 -16.05 13.37
CA THR A 64 -2.53 -14.90 14.26
C THR A 64 -2.43 -13.59 13.50
N PHE A 65 -3.30 -12.66 13.86
CA PHE A 65 -3.37 -11.32 13.27
C PHE A 65 -3.11 -10.26 14.35
N ALA A 66 -2.28 -9.27 14.06
CA ALA A 66 -2.08 -8.09 14.91
C ALA A 66 -2.59 -6.83 14.22
N ASP A 67 -3.53 -6.14 14.84
CA ASP A 67 -3.97 -4.78 14.53
C ASP A 67 -3.24 -3.82 15.46
N ALA A 68 -2.10 -3.28 15.00
CA ALA A 68 -1.15 -2.59 15.88
C ALA A 68 -1.63 -1.19 16.31
N PHE A 69 -2.43 -0.53 15.47
CA PHE A 69 -3.12 0.74 15.73
C PHE A 69 -4.63 0.54 15.51
N GLY A 70 -5.22 -0.35 16.30
CA GLY A 70 -6.56 -0.87 16.06
C GLY A 70 -7.70 0.15 16.21
N GLY A 71 -7.49 1.22 16.97
CA GLY A 71 -8.54 2.18 17.28
C GLY A 71 -9.77 1.46 17.85
N ILE A 72 -10.95 1.74 17.28
CA ILE A 72 -12.21 1.05 17.63
C ILE A 72 -12.29 -0.41 17.14
N GLY A 73 -11.20 -0.98 16.67
CA GLY A 73 -11.12 -2.35 16.14
C GLY A 73 -11.74 -2.53 14.76
N SER A 74 -11.96 -1.46 13.99
CA SER A 74 -12.68 -1.54 12.72
C SER A 74 -12.06 -2.53 11.73
N ARG A 75 -10.74 -2.69 11.73
CA ARG A 75 -10.03 -3.68 10.90
C ARG A 75 -9.94 -5.04 11.60
N GLY A 76 -9.45 -5.06 12.85
CA GLY A 76 -9.28 -6.30 13.62
C GLY A 76 -10.58 -7.08 13.79
N ILE A 77 -11.70 -6.42 14.11
CA ILE A 77 -13.01 -7.08 14.24
C ILE A 77 -13.52 -7.58 12.86
N ARG A 78 -13.29 -6.81 11.79
CA ARG A 78 -13.60 -7.28 10.42
C ARG A 78 -12.78 -8.52 10.05
N VAL A 79 -11.51 -8.56 10.40
CA VAL A 79 -10.69 -9.77 10.21
C VAL A 79 -11.25 -10.93 11.01
N ALA A 80 -11.68 -10.69 12.26
CA ALA A 80 -12.31 -11.71 13.08
C ALA A 80 -13.58 -12.32 12.45
N VAL A 81 -14.39 -11.52 11.78
CA VAL A 81 -15.67 -11.95 11.16
C VAL A 81 -15.45 -12.46 9.73
N GLU A 82 -14.65 -11.75 8.93
CA GLU A 82 -14.62 -11.88 7.47
C GLU A 82 -13.39 -12.65 6.94
N VAL A 83 -12.43 -13.02 7.82
CA VAL A 83 -11.25 -13.83 7.48
C VAL A 83 -11.22 -15.11 8.32
N PRO A 84 -12.02 -16.14 7.96
CA PRO A 84 -12.29 -17.29 8.83
C PRO A 84 -11.03 -18.13 9.18
N LYS A 85 -9.98 -18.08 8.39
CA LYS A 85 -8.72 -18.79 8.66
C LYS A 85 -7.93 -18.19 9.82
N VAL A 86 -8.17 -16.92 10.17
CA VAL A 86 -7.50 -16.29 11.32
C VAL A 86 -8.15 -16.77 12.62
N SER A 87 -7.34 -17.39 13.47
CA SER A 87 -7.80 -18.01 14.72
C SER A 87 -7.67 -17.10 15.93
N GLN A 88 -6.70 -16.18 15.93
CA GLN A 88 -6.47 -15.23 17.03
C GLN A 88 -6.19 -13.84 16.50
N ILE A 89 -6.91 -12.86 17.02
CA ILE A 89 -6.82 -11.46 16.63
C ILE A 89 -6.38 -10.65 17.84
N TYR A 90 -5.27 -9.92 17.70
CA TYR A 90 -4.71 -9.05 18.71
C TYR A 90 -4.92 -7.62 18.29
N ILE A 91 -5.73 -6.89 19.04
CA ILE A 91 -6.09 -5.49 18.76
C ILE A 91 -5.46 -4.62 19.85
N ASN A 92 -4.60 -3.70 19.42
CA ASN A 92 -3.91 -2.78 20.30
C ASN A 92 -4.20 -1.33 19.93
N ASP A 93 -4.42 -0.50 20.92
CA ASP A 93 -4.43 0.96 20.79
C ASP A 93 -4.09 1.58 22.16
N ILE A 94 -3.54 2.79 22.16
CA ILE A 94 -3.27 3.52 23.41
C ILE A 94 -4.53 4.15 23.98
N ASN A 95 -5.59 4.31 23.19
CA ASN A 95 -6.87 4.91 23.58
C ASN A 95 -7.79 3.85 24.21
N GLU A 96 -7.99 3.95 25.50
CA GLU A 96 -8.84 3.03 26.28
C GLU A 96 -10.30 3.03 25.81
N LEU A 97 -10.86 4.18 25.43
CA LEU A 97 -12.24 4.28 24.93
C LEU A 97 -12.39 3.57 23.59
N ALA A 98 -11.37 3.65 22.74
CA ALA A 98 -11.34 2.94 21.48
C ALA A 98 -11.31 1.41 21.70
N ILE A 99 -10.46 0.92 22.59
CA ILE A 99 -10.39 -0.51 22.96
C ILE A 99 -11.70 -0.98 23.59
N THR A 100 -12.37 -0.15 24.39
CA THR A 100 -13.70 -0.48 24.93
C THR A 100 -14.73 -0.66 23.81
N ALA A 101 -14.75 0.24 22.81
CA ALA A 101 -15.64 0.11 21.65
C ALA A 101 -15.30 -1.14 20.80
N ALA A 102 -14.01 -1.50 20.69
CA ALA A 102 -13.58 -2.71 20.01
C ALA A 102 -14.07 -3.98 20.72
N LYS A 103 -13.99 -4.04 22.06
CA LYS A 103 -14.51 -5.15 22.87
C LYS A 103 -16.01 -5.34 22.69
N GLU A 104 -16.78 -4.26 22.77
CA GLU A 104 -18.22 -4.31 22.54
C GLU A 104 -18.55 -4.75 21.09
N SER A 105 -17.79 -4.25 20.10
CA SER A 105 -17.94 -4.69 18.70
C SER A 105 -17.65 -6.19 18.54
N ALA A 106 -16.69 -6.74 19.26
CA ALA A 106 -16.39 -8.18 19.25
C ALA A 106 -17.57 -9.01 19.83
N LEU A 107 -18.18 -8.54 20.92
CA LEU A 107 -19.36 -9.15 21.52
C LEU A 107 -20.56 -9.13 20.56
N LEU A 108 -20.82 -8.00 19.89
CA LEU A 108 -21.91 -7.85 18.91
C LEU A 108 -21.82 -8.83 17.73
N ASN A 109 -20.62 -9.31 17.43
CA ASN A 109 -20.35 -10.25 16.35
C ASN A 109 -20.05 -11.69 16.82
N ASN A 110 -20.14 -11.98 18.13
CA ASN A 110 -19.83 -13.28 18.71
C ASN A 110 -18.40 -13.77 18.39
N VAL A 111 -17.43 -12.87 18.36
CA VAL A 111 -16.01 -13.18 18.08
C VAL A 111 -15.06 -12.83 19.22
N ASN A 112 -15.60 -12.48 20.39
CA ASN A 112 -14.86 -12.07 21.58
C ASN A 112 -13.84 -13.13 22.06
N GLU A 113 -14.14 -14.42 21.92
CA GLU A 113 -13.26 -15.50 22.40
C GLU A 113 -11.94 -15.59 21.62
N LYS A 114 -11.92 -15.14 20.36
CA LYS A 114 -10.70 -15.13 19.54
C LYS A 114 -10.01 -13.75 19.47
N CYS A 115 -10.59 -12.72 20.09
CA CYS A 115 -10.06 -11.35 20.12
C CYS A 115 -9.37 -11.05 21.44
N PHE A 116 -8.12 -10.60 21.36
CA PHE A 116 -7.28 -10.20 22.48
C PHE A 116 -7.01 -8.71 22.38
N PHE A 117 -7.25 -7.98 23.48
CA PHE A 117 -7.18 -6.52 23.49
C PHE A 117 -6.05 -6.05 24.40
N SER A 118 -5.31 -5.03 23.99
CA SER A 118 -4.26 -4.41 24.77
C SER A 118 -4.28 -2.88 24.66
N ILE A 119 -3.78 -2.22 25.73
CA ILE A 119 -3.61 -0.77 25.79
C ILE A 119 -2.12 -0.54 26.03
N ASN A 120 -1.34 -0.57 24.94
CA ASN A 120 0.11 -0.45 25.02
C ASN A 120 0.64 0.46 23.89
N GLU A 121 1.86 0.99 24.12
CA GLU A 121 2.68 1.50 23.04
C GLU A 121 2.93 0.37 22.03
N VAL A 122 2.89 0.69 20.73
CA VAL A 122 2.83 -0.28 19.65
C VAL A 122 4.05 -1.21 19.59
N CYS A 123 5.28 -0.70 19.76
CA CYS A 123 6.46 -1.55 19.74
C CYS A 123 6.52 -2.46 20.97
N LYS A 124 6.10 -1.98 22.14
CA LYS A 124 5.97 -2.82 23.33
C LYS A 124 4.96 -3.95 23.10
N PHE A 125 3.81 -3.64 22.52
CA PHE A 125 2.80 -4.64 22.15
C PHE A 125 3.35 -5.69 21.18
N LEU A 126 3.99 -5.26 20.09
CA LEU A 126 4.49 -6.16 19.07
C LEU A 126 5.62 -7.07 19.58
N ILE A 127 6.59 -6.50 20.33
CA ILE A 127 7.79 -7.23 20.76
C ILE A 127 7.53 -8.12 22.00
N SER A 128 6.51 -7.84 22.81
CA SER A 128 6.20 -8.64 23.99
C SER A 128 5.89 -10.11 23.66
N ARG A 129 5.28 -10.39 22.51
CA ARG A 129 4.88 -11.73 22.13
C ARG A 129 6.03 -12.64 21.64
N PRO A 130 7.03 -12.20 20.87
CA PRO A 130 8.19 -13.01 20.49
C PRO A 130 9.02 -13.52 21.68
N THR A 131 8.95 -12.86 22.84
CA THR A 131 9.62 -13.32 24.06
C THR A 131 8.97 -14.58 24.65
N GLU A 132 7.74 -14.92 24.27
CA GLU A 132 7.04 -16.15 24.62
C GLU A 132 7.33 -17.27 23.62
N ARG A 133 8.54 -17.84 23.59
CA ARG A 133 8.91 -19.02 22.79
C ARG A 133 8.40 -19.02 21.35
N ASN A 134 8.98 -18.16 20.49
CA ASN A 134 8.75 -18.14 19.02
C ASN A 134 7.31 -17.83 18.56
N LYS A 135 6.52 -17.13 19.33
CA LYS A 135 5.17 -16.72 18.92
C LYS A 135 5.19 -15.39 18.19
N ARG A 136 5.55 -15.40 16.92
CA ARG A 136 5.41 -14.24 16.02
C ARG A 136 4.00 -14.18 15.42
N PHE A 137 3.67 -13.08 14.76
CA PHE A 137 2.38 -12.92 14.09
C PHE A 137 2.45 -13.39 12.62
N ALA A 138 1.40 -14.06 12.15
CA ALA A 138 1.25 -14.44 10.75
C ALA A 138 0.94 -13.22 9.85
N ILE A 139 0.14 -12.29 10.39
CA ILE A 139 -0.20 -11.04 9.71
C ILE A 139 -0.07 -9.89 10.72
N ILE A 140 0.59 -8.79 10.31
CA ILE A 140 0.62 -7.54 11.07
C ILE A 140 0.06 -6.41 10.20
N ASP A 141 -0.95 -5.72 10.72
CA ASP A 141 -1.45 -4.46 10.17
C ASP A 141 -0.90 -3.28 10.97
N LEU A 142 -0.22 -2.37 10.28
CA LEU A 142 0.36 -1.16 10.85
C LEU A 142 -0.25 0.06 10.15
N ASP A 143 -1.23 0.71 10.79
CA ASP A 143 -1.98 1.84 10.22
C ASP A 143 -1.92 3.07 11.16
N PRO A 144 -0.72 3.68 11.36
CA PRO A 144 -0.54 4.82 12.22
C PRO A 144 -1.04 6.12 11.58
N PHE A 145 -1.29 7.14 12.39
CA PHE A 145 -1.32 8.50 11.91
C PHE A 145 0.10 8.95 11.50
N GLY A 146 0.22 9.57 10.33
CA GLY A 146 1.49 10.09 9.84
C GLY A 146 2.41 8.99 9.27
N SER A 147 3.63 8.93 9.77
CA SER A 147 4.68 8.08 9.24
C SER A 147 4.77 6.73 9.97
N PRO A 148 4.81 5.60 9.25
CA PRO A 148 5.08 4.29 9.86
C PRO A 148 6.56 4.08 10.22
N SER A 149 7.46 4.97 9.77
CA SER A 149 8.91 4.75 9.85
C SER A 149 9.44 4.44 11.26
N PRO A 150 8.92 5.02 12.37
CA PRO A 150 9.38 4.68 13.72
C PRO A 150 9.09 3.25 14.16
N PHE A 151 8.15 2.57 13.49
CA PHE A 151 7.62 1.28 13.92
C PHE A 151 8.07 0.11 13.05
N ILE A 152 8.79 0.36 11.94
CA ILE A 152 9.16 -0.69 10.97
C ILE A 152 10.06 -1.76 11.61
N ASP A 153 11.05 -1.38 12.43
CA ASP A 153 11.95 -2.35 13.09
C ASP A 153 11.17 -3.31 14.00
N CYS A 154 10.26 -2.81 14.86
CA CYS A 154 9.50 -3.66 15.74
C CYS A 154 8.47 -4.54 15.00
N VAL A 155 7.90 -4.08 13.89
CA VAL A 155 7.04 -4.91 13.01
C VAL A 155 7.85 -6.08 12.43
N LEU A 156 9.02 -5.79 11.84
CA LEU A 156 9.86 -6.81 11.20
C LEU A 156 10.39 -7.86 12.19
N ARG A 157 10.65 -7.48 13.45
CA ARG A 157 11.03 -8.43 14.51
C ARG A 157 9.89 -9.30 14.99
N SER A 158 8.65 -8.89 14.74
CA SER A 158 7.45 -9.54 15.29
C SER A 158 6.67 -10.36 14.27
N ILE A 159 7.02 -10.27 12.98
CA ILE A 159 6.41 -11.07 11.92
C ILE A 159 7.10 -12.42 11.79
N GLU A 160 6.32 -13.47 11.52
CA GLU A 160 6.90 -14.80 11.25
C GLU A 160 7.38 -14.95 9.80
N ASP A 161 8.15 -15.99 9.56
CA ASP A 161 8.58 -16.35 8.22
C ASP A 161 7.37 -16.69 7.34
N GLU A 162 7.41 -16.25 6.08
CA GLU A 162 6.30 -16.36 5.14
C GLU A 162 5.04 -15.57 5.59
N GLY A 163 5.15 -14.68 6.56
CA GLY A 163 4.07 -13.82 7.03
C GLY A 163 3.81 -12.62 6.13
N LEU A 164 2.71 -11.92 6.40
CA LEU A 164 2.28 -10.71 5.68
C LEU A 164 2.33 -9.48 6.58
N ILE A 165 2.99 -8.43 6.12
CA ILE A 165 2.83 -7.10 6.72
C ILE A 165 2.02 -6.21 5.79
N SER A 166 1.08 -5.46 6.35
CA SER A 166 0.39 -4.38 5.66
C SER A 166 0.65 -3.07 6.38
N ILE A 167 1.16 -2.08 5.65
CA ILE A 167 1.66 -0.83 6.23
C ILE A 167 1.03 0.34 5.50
N THR A 168 0.50 1.29 6.27
CA THR A 168 -0.04 2.55 5.77
C THR A 168 0.86 3.73 6.17
N ALA A 169 1.08 4.66 5.25
CA ALA A 169 1.68 5.97 5.50
C ALA A 169 0.67 7.06 5.14
N THR A 170 0.40 7.97 6.07
CA THR A 170 -0.50 9.12 5.86
C THR A 170 0.25 10.46 5.81
N ASP A 171 1.58 10.46 5.95
CA ASP A 171 2.43 11.65 5.73
C ASP A 171 2.72 11.87 4.24
N THR A 172 1.64 11.95 3.46
CA THR A 172 1.68 12.02 1.98
C THR A 172 2.48 13.19 1.45
N ALA A 173 2.48 14.34 2.10
CA ALA A 173 3.27 15.51 1.72
C ALA A 173 4.79 15.24 1.76
N VAL A 174 5.25 14.43 2.71
CA VAL A 174 6.66 14.03 2.83
C VAL A 174 7.04 13.12 1.68
N LEU A 175 6.29 12.06 1.47
CA LEU A 175 6.57 11.04 0.46
C LEU A 175 6.37 11.55 -0.98
N SER A 176 5.46 12.52 -1.20
CA SER A 176 5.20 13.09 -2.53
C SER A 176 6.13 14.25 -2.92
N GLY A 177 7.18 14.54 -2.14
CA GLY A 177 8.24 15.46 -2.54
C GLY A 177 8.09 16.90 -2.10
N ILE A 178 7.11 17.24 -1.25
CA ILE A 178 7.00 18.59 -0.67
C ILE A 178 8.10 18.84 0.38
N TYR A 179 8.43 17.80 1.17
CA TYR A 179 9.43 17.86 2.24
C TYR A 179 10.56 16.86 2.02
N GLN A 180 11.40 17.08 1.01
CA GLN A 180 12.45 16.13 0.57
C GLN A 180 13.44 15.76 1.68
N THR A 181 13.91 16.73 2.47
CA THR A 181 14.85 16.47 3.59
C THR A 181 14.23 15.61 4.67
N VAL A 182 12.92 15.81 4.94
CA VAL A 182 12.17 14.98 5.90
C VAL A 182 11.98 13.57 5.33
N CYS A 183 11.73 13.46 4.02
CA CYS A 183 11.64 12.16 3.33
C CYS A 183 12.95 11.39 3.42
N LEU A 184 14.07 12.02 3.10
CA LEU A 184 15.39 11.41 3.21
C LEU A 184 15.66 10.89 4.63
N ARG A 185 15.35 11.67 5.65
CA ARG A 185 15.53 11.29 7.06
C ARG A 185 14.66 10.13 7.51
N LYS A 186 13.39 10.08 7.04
CA LYS A 186 12.41 9.06 7.46
C LYS A 186 12.44 7.80 6.61
N TYR A 187 12.67 7.94 5.31
CA TYR A 187 12.51 6.87 4.32
C TYR A 187 13.80 6.55 3.54
N PHE A 188 14.94 7.15 3.91
CA PHE A 188 16.26 6.91 3.33
C PHE A 188 16.36 7.17 1.82
N GLY A 189 15.44 7.95 1.25
CA GLY A 189 15.40 8.25 -0.18
C GLY A 189 14.88 9.65 -0.48
N LEU A 190 15.28 10.17 -1.64
CA LEU A 190 14.84 11.47 -2.13
C LEU A 190 13.49 11.33 -2.82
N SER A 191 12.50 12.07 -2.36
CA SER A 191 11.22 12.21 -3.05
C SER A 191 11.27 13.31 -4.10
N ILE A 192 10.35 13.26 -5.07
CA ILE A 192 10.24 14.25 -6.14
C ILE A 192 8.77 14.65 -6.30
N ASN A 193 8.51 15.96 -6.40
CA ASN A 193 7.17 16.47 -6.63
C ASN A 193 6.91 16.58 -8.13
N ASN A 194 6.16 15.62 -8.67
CA ASN A 194 5.84 15.53 -10.09
C ASN A 194 4.50 14.80 -10.33
N THR A 195 4.16 14.54 -11.59
CA THR A 195 2.91 13.88 -11.98
C THR A 195 2.79 12.42 -11.53
N TYR A 196 3.92 11.73 -11.26
CA TYR A 196 3.98 10.33 -10.80
C TYR A 196 4.48 10.18 -9.35
N SER A 197 4.44 11.24 -8.55
CA SER A 197 4.88 11.24 -7.14
C SER A 197 4.19 10.18 -6.28
N ASN A 198 2.95 9.77 -6.59
CA ASN A 198 2.25 8.72 -5.85
C ASN A 198 2.96 7.36 -5.98
N GLU A 199 3.47 7.01 -7.15
CA GLU A 199 4.23 5.78 -7.34
C GLU A 199 5.62 5.89 -6.69
N VAL A 200 6.30 7.02 -6.83
CA VAL A 200 7.56 7.30 -6.12
C VAL A 200 7.39 7.14 -4.62
N ALA A 201 6.31 7.66 -4.05
CA ALA A 201 5.99 7.54 -2.63
C ALA A 201 5.87 6.08 -2.14
N ILE A 202 5.11 5.26 -2.87
CA ILE A 202 4.97 3.82 -2.59
C ILE A 202 6.35 3.12 -2.67
N ARG A 203 7.13 3.42 -3.68
CA ARG A 203 8.45 2.81 -3.90
C ARG A 203 9.47 3.24 -2.84
N LEU A 204 9.41 4.47 -2.36
CA LEU A 204 10.22 4.96 -1.22
C LEU A 204 9.81 4.27 0.08
N LEU A 205 8.52 4.11 0.34
CA LEU A 205 8.02 3.38 1.50
C LEU A 205 8.53 1.92 1.50
N ILE A 206 8.40 1.21 0.37
CA ILE A 206 8.89 -0.17 0.25
C ILE A 206 10.42 -0.24 0.41
N SER A 207 11.17 0.68 -0.23
CA SER A 207 12.62 0.75 -0.11
C SER A 207 13.08 0.90 1.33
N SER A 208 12.45 1.79 2.09
CA SER A 208 12.80 2.00 3.51
C SER A 208 12.55 0.75 4.35
N ILE A 209 11.45 0.03 4.13
CA ILE A 209 11.13 -1.22 4.80
C ILE A 209 12.16 -2.29 4.42
N ALA A 210 12.50 -2.38 3.13
CA ALA A 210 13.45 -3.34 2.59
C ALA A 210 14.87 -3.14 3.16
N LEU A 211 15.33 -1.89 3.27
CA LEU A 211 16.64 -1.54 3.85
C LEU A 211 16.73 -1.89 5.34
N ILE A 212 15.66 -1.61 6.11
CA ILE A 212 15.59 -2.00 7.53
C ILE A 212 15.55 -3.52 7.65
N GLY A 213 14.76 -4.19 6.79
CA GLY A 213 14.64 -5.65 6.75
C GLY A 213 15.97 -6.33 6.41
N ALA A 214 16.67 -5.87 5.39
CA ALA A 214 17.95 -6.44 4.97
C ALA A 214 18.97 -6.46 6.12
N ARG A 215 19.04 -5.40 6.92
CA ARG A 215 19.90 -5.33 8.12
C ARG A 215 19.54 -6.39 9.17
N LEU A 216 18.30 -6.87 9.18
CA LEU A 216 17.79 -7.91 10.09
C LEU A 216 17.83 -9.33 9.47
N GLY A 217 18.40 -9.49 8.27
CA GLY A 217 18.36 -10.75 7.53
C GLY A 217 16.96 -11.10 6.98
N ILE A 218 16.16 -10.07 6.72
CA ILE A 218 14.77 -10.20 6.27
C ILE A 218 14.64 -9.61 4.87
N SER A 219 14.05 -10.38 3.96
CA SER A 219 13.62 -9.88 2.64
C SER A 219 12.11 -9.70 2.58
N LEU A 220 11.66 -9.00 1.56
CA LEU A 220 10.25 -8.76 1.31
C LEU A 220 9.90 -8.87 -0.18
N SER A 221 8.67 -9.24 -0.46
CA SER A 221 8.10 -9.24 -1.80
C SER A 221 6.74 -8.54 -1.79
N PRO A 222 6.55 -7.46 -2.57
CA PRO A 222 5.24 -6.82 -2.67
C PRO A 222 4.21 -7.76 -3.29
N ILE A 223 3.05 -7.87 -2.65
CA ILE A 223 1.88 -8.59 -3.16
C ILE A 223 0.94 -7.61 -3.86
N PHE A 224 0.71 -6.48 -3.19
CA PHE A 224 -0.19 -5.45 -3.67
C PHE A 224 0.16 -4.10 -3.03
N VAL A 225 -0.11 -3.02 -3.77
CA VAL A 225 -0.02 -1.66 -3.26
C VAL A 225 -1.26 -0.87 -3.64
N ASN A 226 -1.59 0.11 -2.84
CA ASN A 226 -2.68 1.04 -3.13
C ASN A 226 -2.31 2.46 -2.70
N SER A 227 -2.71 3.44 -3.49
CA SER A 227 -2.56 4.85 -3.17
C SER A 227 -3.89 5.59 -3.28
N ASN A 228 -4.11 6.50 -2.35
CA ASN A 228 -5.21 7.44 -2.39
C ASN A 228 -4.65 8.83 -2.02
N ARG A 229 -5.45 9.89 -2.21
CA ARG A 229 -5.05 11.26 -1.86
C ARG A 229 -4.54 11.42 -0.42
N HIS A 230 -4.96 10.54 0.50
CA HIS A 230 -4.73 10.66 1.94
C HIS A 230 -3.82 9.58 2.53
N TYR A 231 -3.43 8.56 1.75
CA TYR A 231 -2.58 7.48 2.23
C TYR A 231 -1.88 6.72 1.10
N PHE A 232 -0.76 6.11 1.47
CA PHE A 232 -0.06 5.07 0.71
C PHE A 232 -0.10 3.78 1.51
N ARG A 233 -0.46 2.67 0.88
CA ARG A 233 -0.56 1.38 1.55
C ARG A 233 0.14 0.29 0.75
N VAL A 234 0.88 -0.55 1.47
CA VAL A 234 1.64 -1.67 0.89
C VAL A 234 1.33 -2.96 1.63
N PHE A 235 1.27 -4.06 0.89
CA PHE A 235 1.10 -5.42 1.39
C PHE A 235 2.33 -6.22 0.95
N LEU A 236 3.13 -6.67 1.92
CA LEU A 236 4.44 -7.24 1.70
C LEU A 236 4.53 -8.62 2.34
N LYS A 237 4.81 -9.65 1.54
CA LYS A 237 5.17 -10.97 2.04
C LYS A 237 6.61 -10.92 2.54
N ILE A 238 6.86 -11.54 3.68
CA ILE A 238 8.16 -11.53 4.36
C ILE A 238 8.85 -12.87 4.22
N SER A 239 10.17 -12.86 4.08
CA SER A 239 11.00 -14.07 4.18
C SER A 239 12.17 -13.82 5.13
N LEU A 240 12.31 -14.68 6.13
CA LEU A 240 13.40 -14.65 7.11
C LEU A 240 14.61 -15.42 6.54
N SER A 241 15.28 -14.84 5.57
CA SER A 241 16.40 -15.45 4.84
C SER A 241 17.52 -14.45 4.56
N ASN A 242 18.69 -14.68 5.14
CA ASN A 242 19.87 -13.85 4.89
C ASN A 242 20.27 -13.83 3.40
N SER A 243 20.15 -14.94 2.70
CA SER A 243 20.47 -15.03 1.26
C SER A 243 19.52 -14.17 0.41
N GLU A 244 18.22 -14.19 0.73
CA GLU A 244 17.24 -13.34 0.03
C GLU A 244 17.36 -11.87 0.47
N ALA A 245 17.73 -11.59 1.72
CA ALA A 245 17.99 -10.25 2.20
C ALA A 245 19.16 -9.57 1.45
N ASN A 246 20.17 -10.33 1.06
CA ASN A 246 21.27 -9.81 0.24
C ASN A 246 20.83 -9.39 -1.17
N LYS A 247 19.79 -10.02 -1.74
CA LYS A 247 19.23 -9.70 -3.07
C LYS A 247 18.31 -8.47 -3.08
N VAL A 248 17.96 -7.93 -1.91
CA VAL A 248 17.12 -6.73 -1.80
C VAL A 248 17.72 -5.57 -2.58
N PHE A 249 19.04 -5.44 -2.57
CA PHE A 249 19.79 -4.36 -3.24
C PHE A 249 19.64 -4.39 -4.76
N ASP A 250 19.39 -5.55 -5.38
CA ASP A 250 19.13 -5.69 -6.82
C ASP A 250 17.81 -5.00 -7.24
N ASN A 251 16.92 -4.76 -6.27
CA ASN A 251 15.63 -4.09 -6.47
C ASN A 251 15.62 -2.62 -6.02
N LEU A 252 16.80 -2.03 -5.79
CA LEU A 252 16.92 -0.63 -5.41
C LEU A 252 17.58 0.19 -6.51
N GLY A 253 17.08 1.40 -6.73
CA GLY A 253 17.60 2.28 -7.76
C GLY A 253 17.09 3.71 -7.65
N TYR A 254 17.31 4.48 -8.70
CA TYR A 254 16.96 5.89 -8.79
C TYR A 254 16.23 6.18 -10.08
N ILE A 255 15.31 7.14 -10.06
CA ILE A 255 14.67 7.70 -11.25
C ILE A 255 15.27 9.07 -11.49
N ARG A 256 15.84 9.29 -12.68
CA ARG A 256 16.24 10.62 -13.16
C ARG A 256 15.10 11.21 -13.96
N HIS A 257 14.71 12.44 -13.67
CA HIS A 257 13.63 13.16 -14.35
C HIS A 257 14.11 14.53 -14.84
N CYS A 258 13.95 14.81 -16.10
CA CYS A 258 14.20 16.12 -16.69
C CYS A 258 12.89 16.90 -16.82
N PHE A 259 12.66 17.88 -15.96
CA PHE A 259 11.44 18.70 -15.98
C PHE A 259 11.31 19.55 -17.26
N ARG A 260 12.43 19.81 -17.99
CA ARG A 260 12.40 20.62 -19.21
C ARG A 260 11.83 19.87 -20.41
N CYS A 261 12.23 18.62 -20.64
CA CYS A 261 11.81 17.83 -21.80
C CYS A 261 10.97 16.61 -21.46
N GLY A 262 10.64 16.40 -20.18
CA GLY A 262 9.84 15.25 -19.69
C GLY A 262 10.56 13.91 -19.76
N ASP A 263 11.84 13.87 -20.16
CA ASP A 263 12.59 12.63 -20.22
C ASP A 263 12.84 12.06 -18.83
N ARG A 264 12.71 10.76 -18.69
CA ARG A 264 12.95 10.05 -17.42
C ARG A 264 13.48 8.65 -17.70
N ASN A 265 14.35 8.20 -16.82
CA ASN A 265 14.94 6.87 -16.92
C ASN A 265 15.32 6.34 -15.54
N LEU A 266 15.43 5.01 -15.47
CA LEU A 266 15.93 4.29 -14.33
C LEU A 266 17.46 4.28 -14.35
N THR A 267 18.09 4.41 -13.16
CA THR A 267 19.52 4.23 -12.96
C THR A 267 19.79 3.53 -11.62
N TYR A 268 20.87 2.78 -11.54
CA TYR A 268 21.34 2.16 -10.30
C TYR A 268 22.35 3.01 -9.55
N ILE A 269 22.88 4.04 -10.22
CA ILE A 269 23.91 4.92 -9.69
C ILE A 269 23.33 6.31 -9.47
N TYR A 270 23.56 6.86 -8.29
CA TYR A 270 23.28 8.27 -8.02
C TYR A 270 24.31 9.14 -8.74
N SER A 271 23.87 9.93 -9.71
CA SER A 271 24.75 10.83 -10.48
C SER A 271 24.03 12.12 -10.85
N HIS A 272 24.76 13.22 -10.84
CA HIS A 272 24.26 14.54 -11.23
C HIS A 272 24.51 14.85 -12.72
N ASP A 273 24.16 13.90 -13.60
CA ASP A 273 24.35 14.06 -15.04
C ASP A 273 23.36 15.07 -15.65
N LEU A 274 23.72 15.62 -16.77
CA LEU A 274 22.82 16.43 -17.58
C LEU A 274 21.97 15.54 -18.50
N CYS A 275 20.76 16.01 -18.79
CA CYS A 275 19.87 15.34 -19.71
C CYS A 275 20.49 15.30 -21.12
N PRO A 276 20.70 14.13 -21.73
CA PRO A 276 21.32 14.02 -23.05
C PRO A 276 20.48 14.62 -24.18
N LYS A 277 19.17 14.86 -23.92
CA LYS A 277 18.26 15.41 -24.94
C LYS A 277 18.20 16.94 -24.95
N CYS A 278 18.38 17.60 -23.81
CA CYS A 278 18.22 19.05 -23.72
C CYS A 278 19.27 19.76 -22.84
N SER A 279 20.27 19.03 -22.36
CA SER A 279 21.39 19.52 -21.53
C SER A 279 20.95 20.21 -20.22
N SER A 280 19.71 20.02 -19.78
CA SER A 280 19.25 20.49 -18.47
C SER A 280 19.62 19.51 -17.38
N LYS A 281 19.67 19.97 -16.13
CA LYS A 281 19.89 19.10 -14.96
C LYS A 281 18.74 18.09 -14.80
N PHE A 282 19.08 16.88 -14.40
CA PHE A 282 18.11 15.92 -13.89
C PHE A 282 17.80 16.18 -12.41
N ASP A 283 16.55 16.06 -12.04
CA ASP A 283 16.14 15.81 -10.68
C ASP A 283 16.10 14.29 -10.43
N ILE A 284 16.44 13.88 -9.20
CA ILE A 284 16.63 12.48 -8.86
C ILE A 284 15.67 12.09 -7.74
N ALA A 285 14.92 11.01 -7.94
CA ALA A 285 14.16 10.33 -6.91
C ALA A 285 14.83 9.00 -6.54
N GLY A 286 14.87 8.69 -5.25
CA GLY A 286 15.44 7.42 -4.74
C GLY A 286 16.49 7.68 -3.64
N GLN A 287 17.10 6.67 -3.10
CA GLN A 287 17.02 5.25 -3.42
C GLN A 287 15.59 4.72 -3.20
N LEU A 288 15.01 4.09 -4.17
CA LEU A 288 13.65 3.60 -4.14
C LEU A 288 13.54 2.17 -4.70
N TRP A 289 12.44 1.47 -4.38
CA TRP A 289 12.15 0.14 -4.88
C TRP A 289 11.83 0.18 -6.38
N ILE A 290 12.60 -0.53 -7.20
CA ILE A 290 12.42 -0.61 -8.66
C ILE A 290 11.81 -1.94 -9.12
N GLY A 291 11.70 -2.91 -8.22
CA GLY A 291 11.08 -4.20 -8.47
C GLY A 291 9.57 -4.12 -8.68
N LYS A 292 8.95 -5.29 -8.86
CA LYS A 292 7.49 -5.45 -9.02
C LYS A 292 6.74 -4.92 -7.81
N LEU A 293 5.53 -4.40 -8.04
CA LEU A 293 4.62 -3.91 -7.01
C LEU A 293 3.42 -4.85 -6.79
N PHE A 294 3.18 -5.76 -7.74
CA PHE A 294 2.02 -6.64 -7.77
C PHE A 294 2.42 -8.09 -7.98
N ASP A 295 1.87 -9.00 -7.17
CA ASP A 295 1.87 -10.42 -7.48
C ASP A 295 0.65 -10.73 -8.35
N LYS A 296 0.90 -10.86 -9.66
CA LYS A 296 -0.15 -11.05 -10.65
C LYS A 296 -0.89 -12.39 -10.49
N ASN A 297 -0.23 -13.42 -9.96
CA ASN A 297 -0.86 -14.70 -9.69
C ASN A 297 -1.89 -14.56 -8.56
N VAL A 298 -1.50 -13.91 -7.45
CA VAL A 298 -2.39 -13.63 -6.32
C VAL A 298 -3.59 -12.79 -6.78
N ILE A 299 -3.36 -11.73 -7.55
CA ILE A 299 -4.44 -10.86 -8.05
C ILE A 299 -5.38 -11.62 -9.01
N SER A 300 -4.83 -12.45 -9.91
CA SER A 300 -5.65 -13.27 -10.81
C SER A 300 -6.53 -14.25 -10.05
N ASN A 301 -5.98 -14.94 -9.04
CA ASN A 301 -6.72 -15.87 -8.21
C ASN A 301 -7.77 -15.16 -7.34
N LEU A 302 -7.47 -13.95 -6.83
CA LEU A 302 -8.42 -13.11 -6.12
C LEU A 302 -9.60 -12.73 -7.03
N LEU A 303 -9.33 -12.28 -8.26
CA LEU A 303 -10.37 -11.92 -9.21
C LEU A 303 -11.26 -13.13 -9.56
N LYS A 304 -10.67 -14.30 -9.78
CA LYS A 304 -11.40 -15.54 -10.01
C LYS A 304 -12.28 -15.93 -8.82
N LYS A 305 -11.75 -15.82 -7.59
CA LYS A 305 -12.47 -16.28 -6.39
C LYS A 305 -13.65 -15.36 -6.01
N TYR A 306 -13.49 -14.04 -6.13
CA TYR A 306 -14.43 -13.08 -5.54
C TYR A 306 -15.24 -12.29 -6.56
N PHE A 307 -14.86 -12.28 -7.84
CA PHE A 307 -15.42 -11.39 -8.85
C PHE A 307 -15.79 -12.09 -10.17
N LEU A 308 -15.80 -13.44 -10.23
CA LEU A 308 -16.30 -14.20 -11.39
C LEU A 308 -17.81 -14.01 -11.58
N ASP A 309 -18.57 -14.10 -10.50
CA ASP A 309 -20.01 -13.92 -10.55
C ASP A 309 -20.38 -12.46 -10.26
N ASP A 310 -21.06 -11.80 -11.18
CA ASP A 310 -21.53 -10.42 -11.03
C ASP A 310 -22.65 -10.25 -9.96
N LEU A 311 -22.85 -11.25 -9.09
CA LEU A 311 -23.89 -11.30 -8.06
C LEU A 311 -23.75 -10.18 -7.00
N LYS A 312 -22.58 -9.57 -6.83
CA LYS A 312 -22.34 -8.41 -5.96
C LYS A 312 -22.11 -7.14 -6.78
N ASN A 313 -23.14 -6.69 -7.48
CA ASN A 313 -23.04 -5.63 -8.50
C ASN A 313 -23.17 -4.21 -7.91
N ASP A 314 -22.76 -3.99 -6.64
CA ASP A 314 -22.71 -2.66 -6.07
C ASP A 314 -21.53 -1.81 -6.60
N LYS A 315 -21.66 -0.49 -6.50
CA LYS A 315 -20.67 0.48 -6.99
C LYS A 315 -19.27 0.26 -6.40
N LYS A 316 -19.20 -0.18 -5.15
CA LYS A 316 -17.95 -0.37 -4.40
C LYS A 316 -17.20 -1.61 -4.89
N ASN A 317 -17.91 -2.73 -5.08
CA ASN A 317 -17.33 -3.96 -5.64
C ASN A 317 -16.86 -3.75 -7.08
N LYS A 318 -17.58 -3.00 -7.90
CA LYS A 318 -17.11 -2.58 -9.25
C LYS A 318 -15.80 -1.81 -9.18
N GLN A 319 -15.67 -0.86 -8.26
CA GLN A 319 -14.45 -0.10 -8.06
C GLN A 319 -13.27 -0.99 -7.64
N ILE A 320 -13.49 -1.91 -6.71
CA ILE A 320 -12.48 -2.87 -6.25
C ILE A 320 -12.04 -3.80 -7.40
N LYS A 321 -13.00 -4.37 -8.14
CA LYS A 321 -12.73 -5.19 -9.33
C LYS A 321 -11.88 -4.44 -10.36
N GLN A 322 -12.21 -3.17 -10.61
CA GLN A 322 -11.46 -2.32 -11.53
C GLN A 322 -10.01 -2.07 -11.06
N ILE A 323 -9.80 -1.82 -9.76
CA ILE A 323 -8.46 -1.64 -9.18
C ILE A 323 -7.62 -2.91 -9.42
N PHE A 324 -8.15 -4.10 -9.12
CA PHE A 324 -7.43 -5.36 -9.32
C PHE A 324 -7.16 -5.66 -10.80
N ASN A 325 -8.11 -5.39 -11.70
CA ASN A 325 -7.92 -5.57 -13.15
C ASN A 325 -6.78 -4.66 -13.68
N ILE A 326 -6.79 -3.38 -13.32
CA ILE A 326 -5.72 -2.46 -13.72
C ILE A 326 -4.37 -2.95 -13.17
N SER A 327 -4.32 -3.36 -11.90
CA SER A 327 -3.09 -3.89 -11.28
C SER A 327 -2.56 -5.14 -11.97
N LEU A 328 -3.45 -6.00 -12.48
CA LEU A 328 -3.09 -7.21 -13.21
C LEU A 328 -2.44 -6.88 -14.56
N GLU A 329 -2.95 -5.87 -15.25
CA GLU A 329 -2.48 -5.43 -16.57
C GLU A 329 -1.30 -4.45 -16.52
N GLU A 330 -1.07 -3.81 -15.37
CA GLU A 330 -0.06 -2.76 -15.22
C GLU A 330 1.36 -3.29 -15.48
N LEU A 331 2.17 -2.53 -16.24
CA LEU A 331 3.56 -2.88 -16.53
C LEU A 331 4.43 -2.78 -15.27
N ASP A 332 5.07 -3.88 -14.89
CA ASP A 332 5.88 -3.98 -13.67
C ASP A 332 7.28 -3.35 -13.79
N ASN A 333 7.84 -3.35 -15.01
CA ASN A 333 9.27 -3.02 -15.24
C ASN A 333 9.55 -1.53 -15.33
N ILE A 334 8.50 -0.68 -15.21
CA ILE A 334 8.58 0.75 -15.40
C ILE A 334 8.18 1.42 -14.09
N PRO A 335 9.17 2.02 -13.35
CA PRO A 335 8.92 2.54 -12.00
C PRO A 335 8.33 3.96 -11.99
N TYR A 336 7.77 4.40 -13.09
CA TYR A 336 7.10 5.69 -13.28
C TYR A 336 5.99 5.58 -14.32
N TYR A 337 5.15 6.58 -14.41
CA TYR A 337 4.13 6.70 -15.46
C TYR A 337 4.12 8.11 -16.05
N PHE A 338 3.49 8.26 -17.21
CA PHE A 338 3.16 9.54 -17.84
C PHE A 338 1.70 9.87 -17.59
N SER A 339 1.35 11.14 -17.44
CA SER A 339 -0.05 11.56 -17.38
C SER A 339 -0.51 12.20 -18.68
N VAL A 340 -1.78 12.01 -19.00
CA VAL A 340 -2.41 12.65 -20.19
C VAL A 340 -2.23 14.17 -20.14
N ASP A 341 -2.34 14.79 -18.96
CA ASP A 341 -2.18 16.23 -18.80
C ASP A 341 -0.75 16.70 -19.11
N GLU A 342 0.26 15.91 -18.66
CA GLU A 342 1.67 16.19 -18.94
C GLU A 342 1.96 16.08 -20.45
N ILE A 343 1.47 15.03 -21.09
CA ILE A 343 1.62 14.82 -22.53
C ILE A 343 0.96 15.95 -23.31
N GLY A 344 -0.28 16.32 -22.97
CA GLY A 344 -1.00 17.43 -23.59
C GLY A 344 -0.28 18.77 -23.45
N SER A 345 0.28 19.04 -22.27
CA SER A 345 1.08 20.24 -22.02
C SER A 345 2.33 20.30 -22.91
N MET A 346 3.03 19.16 -23.07
CA MET A 346 4.21 19.07 -23.91
C MET A 346 3.88 19.21 -25.41
N LEU A 347 2.73 18.68 -25.85
CA LEU A 347 2.22 18.82 -27.22
C LEU A 347 1.65 20.22 -27.51
N LYS A 348 1.40 21.04 -26.48
CA LYS A 348 0.65 22.30 -26.60
C LYS A 348 -0.72 22.09 -27.25
N ALA A 349 -1.36 20.98 -26.99
CA ALA A 349 -2.62 20.56 -27.58
C ALA A 349 -3.60 20.06 -26.50
N SER A 350 -4.89 20.06 -26.82
CA SER A 350 -5.90 19.47 -25.94
C SER A 350 -5.59 18.00 -25.67
N PRO A 351 -5.72 17.52 -24.41
CA PRO A 351 -5.44 16.13 -24.07
C PRO A 351 -6.34 15.16 -24.84
N LYS A 352 -5.74 14.14 -25.50
CA LYS A 352 -6.47 13.01 -26.09
C LYS A 352 -6.95 12.07 -24.98
N LYS A 353 -7.93 11.21 -25.29
CA LYS A 353 -8.39 10.20 -24.31
C LYS A 353 -7.26 9.20 -24.02
N LEU A 354 -7.16 8.77 -22.77
CA LEU A 354 -6.10 7.85 -22.30
C LEU A 354 -6.00 6.59 -23.17
N ASN A 355 -7.14 5.96 -23.51
CA ASN A 355 -7.13 4.75 -24.35
C ASN A 355 -6.59 5.03 -25.75
N GLU A 356 -6.95 6.14 -26.39
CA GLU A 356 -6.45 6.52 -27.70
C GLU A 356 -4.91 6.68 -27.70
N ILE A 357 -4.36 7.23 -26.60
CA ILE A 357 -2.91 7.36 -26.42
C ILE A 357 -2.27 5.97 -26.27
N ILE A 358 -2.84 5.11 -25.43
CA ILE A 358 -2.34 3.73 -25.22
C ILE A 358 -2.37 2.96 -26.54
N ASP A 359 -3.48 3.00 -27.29
CA ASP A 359 -3.65 2.27 -28.55
C ASP A 359 -2.64 2.74 -29.61
N LYS A 360 -2.40 4.05 -29.74
CA LYS A 360 -1.39 4.60 -30.65
C LYS A 360 0.03 4.18 -30.27
N ILE A 361 0.36 4.17 -28.98
CA ILE A 361 1.68 3.74 -28.49
C ILE A 361 1.90 2.24 -28.81
N ILE A 362 0.90 1.40 -28.54
CA ILE A 362 0.96 -0.04 -28.85
C ILE A 362 1.07 -0.28 -30.35
N SER A 363 0.28 0.41 -31.17
CA SER A 363 0.32 0.31 -32.64
C SER A 363 1.67 0.75 -33.22
N SER A 364 2.42 1.58 -32.49
CA SER A 364 3.77 2.01 -32.84
C SER A 364 4.88 1.05 -32.34
N GLY A 365 4.52 -0.12 -31.80
CA GLY A 365 5.46 -1.17 -31.39
C GLY A 365 5.99 -1.03 -29.96
N TYR A 366 5.44 -0.14 -29.13
CA TYR A 366 5.80 -0.01 -27.72
C TYR A 366 4.81 -0.72 -26.80
N LEU A 367 5.26 -1.06 -25.60
CA LEU A 367 4.38 -1.53 -24.54
C LEU A 367 3.66 -0.34 -23.89
N ALA A 368 2.38 -0.49 -23.56
CA ALA A 368 1.67 0.50 -22.77
C ALA A 368 0.56 -0.16 -21.91
N SER A 369 0.31 0.39 -20.73
CA SER A 369 -0.77 -0.02 -19.84
C SER A 369 -1.31 1.17 -19.05
N ARG A 370 -2.50 1.01 -18.47
CA ARG A 370 -2.98 1.91 -17.42
C ARG A 370 -2.17 1.70 -16.14
N THR A 371 -2.31 2.62 -15.19
CA THR A 371 -1.76 2.49 -13.84
C THR A 371 -2.84 2.77 -12.79
N ILE A 372 -2.75 2.13 -11.61
CA ILE A 372 -3.66 2.41 -10.50
C ILE A 372 -3.37 3.75 -9.80
N PHE A 373 -2.17 4.31 -9.98
CA PHE A 373 -1.71 5.51 -9.27
C PHE A 373 -2.38 6.80 -9.74
N ARG A 374 -2.91 6.80 -10.95
CA ARG A 374 -3.59 7.95 -11.56
C ARG A 374 -4.57 7.49 -12.65
N SER A 375 -5.81 7.95 -12.61
CA SER A 375 -6.85 7.57 -13.59
C SER A 375 -6.51 8.01 -15.02
N THR A 376 -5.70 9.07 -15.18
CA THR A 376 -5.18 9.58 -16.46
C THR A 376 -3.72 9.20 -16.71
N GLY A 377 -3.20 8.20 -15.96
CA GLY A 377 -1.81 7.74 -16.05
C GLY A 377 -1.64 6.54 -16.96
N LEU A 378 -0.52 6.49 -17.65
CA LEU A 378 -0.10 5.33 -18.44
C LEU A 378 1.38 5.01 -18.19
N LYS A 379 1.70 3.72 -18.13
CA LYS A 379 3.07 3.21 -18.17
C LYS A 379 3.43 2.79 -19.58
N THR A 380 4.65 3.07 -20.01
CA THR A 380 5.15 2.68 -21.34
C THR A 380 6.68 2.66 -21.32
N ASN A 381 7.26 1.80 -22.15
CA ASN A 381 8.69 1.81 -22.44
C ASN A 381 9.09 2.85 -23.51
N ALA A 382 8.13 3.58 -24.08
CA ALA A 382 8.41 4.72 -24.94
C ALA A 382 8.90 5.91 -24.12
N SER A 383 9.91 6.63 -24.61
CA SER A 383 10.36 7.89 -24.01
C SER A 383 9.35 9.01 -24.29
N MET A 384 9.41 10.13 -23.54
CA MET A 384 8.54 11.28 -23.81
C MET A 384 8.66 11.75 -25.26
N SER A 385 9.87 11.82 -25.82
CA SER A 385 10.05 12.22 -27.24
C SER A 385 9.37 11.27 -28.23
N ASN A 386 9.39 9.95 -27.95
CA ASN A 386 8.70 8.98 -28.80
C ASN A 386 7.17 9.15 -28.70
N ILE A 387 6.65 9.34 -27.47
CA ILE A 387 5.22 9.60 -27.24
C ILE A 387 4.77 10.84 -28.04
N LEU A 388 5.53 11.94 -27.95
CA LEU A 388 5.20 13.17 -28.65
C LEU A 388 5.23 12.99 -30.19
N SER A 389 6.22 12.26 -30.73
CA SER A 389 6.29 11.95 -32.17
C SER A 389 5.10 11.11 -32.62
N ILE A 390 4.73 10.05 -31.86
CA ILE A 390 3.59 9.18 -32.18
C ILE A 390 2.26 9.93 -32.18
N LEU A 391 2.11 10.92 -31.32
CA LEU A 391 0.85 11.63 -31.14
C LEU A 391 0.71 12.85 -32.07
N ASN A 392 1.82 13.36 -32.62
CA ASN A 392 1.83 14.42 -33.63
C ASN A 392 1.53 13.91 -35.06
N ASN A 393 1.74 12.61 -35.28
CA ASN A 393 1.33 11.90 -36.49
C ASN A 393 -0.11 11.34 -36.34
#